data_da23c21f934ca4c4ce0fd33f7977a51e
#
_entry.id   da23c21f934ca4c4ce0fd33f7977a51e
#
_cell.length_a   1.000
_cell.length_b   1.000
_cell.length_c   1.000
_cell.angle_alpha   90.00
_cell.angle_beta   90.00
_cell.angle_gamma   90.00
#
_symmetry.space_group_name_H-M   'P 1'
#
loop_
_entity.id
_entity.type
_entity.pdbx_description
1 polymer ?
#
loop_
_entity_poly.entity_id
_entity_poly.type
_entity_poly.pdbx_seq_one_letter_code
_entity_poly.pdbx_strand_id
1 'polypeptide(L)'
;MSLPTMPSTDSTLQPRQWAQFPSLRGMRVFITGGGSGLGAAMVEAFAEQGAQVAFVDFAQPDSEALVQKIAAAGHLKPWWRLCDVRDVGALQAAMQSAIAEVGDFFTLINNVARDDRHTLEAVTPDYWEERMAVNQRPAFFAIQALVPGMKRLGGGSIINFGSTGWQTKASEYPCYAIAKSSVNGLTRGLAGSLGVDRIRVNTVSPGWVMTERQIKLWLNAEGEEAIKRNQCLPDKLQPSDVARMVLFLASDDGAMCTAQEFKVDAGWN
;
A
#
# COMPACT_ATOMS: atom_id res chain seq x y z
N MET A 1 -13.38 45.32 -3.16
CA MET A 1 -12.22 44.60 -2.60
C MET A 1 -11.75 43.63 -3.65
N SER A 2 -10.66 43.91 -4.33
CA SER A 2 -10.05 43.02 -5.33
C SER A 2 -9.34 41.89 -4.60
N LEU A 3 -9.65 40.64 -5.02
CA LEU A 3 -8.96 39.44 -4.55
C LEU A 3 -7.46 39.52 -4.91
N PRO A 4 -6.55 39.10 -4.03
CA PRO A 4 -5.15 39.04 -4.35
C PRO A 4 -4.90 38.06 -5.51
N THR A 5 -4.15 38.47 -6.51
CA THR A 5 -3.65 37.62 -7.59
C THR A 5 -2.75 36.57 -7.00
N MET A 6 -3.09 35.29 -7.23
CA MET A 6 -2.25 34.15 -6.87
C MET A 6 -0.88 34.27 -7.57
N PRO A 7 0.22 34.00 -6.86
CA PRO A 7 1.53 33.98 -7.48
C PRO A 7 1.61 32.84 -8.51
N SER A 8 2.30 33.10 -9.62
CA SER A 8 2.57 32.11 -10.67
C SER A 8 3.28 30.90 -10.08
N THR A 9 2.87 29.69 -10.52
CA THR A 9 3.40 28.40 -10.11
C THR A 9 4.81 28.13 -10.70
N ASP A 10 5.75 29.02 -10.42
CA ASP A 10 7.17 28.73 -10.62
C ASP A 10 7.70 28.15 -9.29
N SER A 11 7.54 26.85 -9.09
CA SER A 11 7.93 26.21 -7.85
C SER A 11 9.45 26.04 -7.81
N THR A 12 10.11 27.01 -7.23
CA THR A 12 11.51 26.93 -6.76
C THR A 12 11.66 26.07 -5.51
N LEU A 13 10.79 25.06 -5.32
CA LEU A 13 10.91 24.12 -4.23
C LEU A 13 12.17 23.27 -4.44
N GLN A 14 13.07 23.32 -3.47
CA GLN A 14 14.25 22.45 -3.41
C GLN A 14 13.80 20.97 -3.59
N PRO A 15 14.58 20.15 -4.27
CA PRO A 15 14.28 18.71 -4.37
C PRO A 15 14.02 18.14 -2.97
N ARG A 16 12.91 17.42 -2.80
CA ARG A 16 12.56 16.85 -1.49
C ARG A 16 13.68 15.90 -1.04
N GLN A 17 14.23 16.16 0.14
CA GLN A 17 15.15 15.23 0.80
C GLN A 17 14.32 14.27 1.66
N TRP A 18 14.42 12.99 1.36
CA TRP A 18 13.68 11.96 2.06
C TRP A 18 14.45 11.44 3.27
N ALA A 19 13.70 11.10 4.33
CA ALA A 19 14.28 10.48 5.51
C ALA A 19 14.91 9.14 5.18
N GLN A 20 16.02 8.85 5.87
CA GLN A 20 16.65 7.54 5.89
C GLN A 20 16.33 6.89 7.24
N PHE A 21 15.94 5.63 7.21
CA PHE A 21 15.63 4.83 8.39
C PHE A 21 16.66 3.71 8.55
N PRO A 22 17.69 3.89 9.38
CA PRO A 22 18.77 2.90 9.52
C PRO A 22 18.27 1.50 9.88
N SER A 23 17.18 1.39 10.63
CA SER A 23 16.55 0.13 11.02
C SER A 23 15.96 -0.68 9.88
N LEU A 24 15.73 -0.05 8.71
CA LEU A 24 15.24 -0.75 7.52
C LEU A 24 16.35 -1.49 6.75
N ARG A 25 17.62 -1.17 6.99
CA ARG A 25 18.73 -1.84 6.30
C ARG A 25 18.77 -3.31 6.67
N GLY A 26 18.72 -4.17 5.66
CA GLY A 26 18.70 -5.63 5.83
C GLY A 26 17.38 -6.19 6.37
N MET A 27 16.36 -5.32 6.66
CA MET A 27 15.04 -5.77 7.05
C MET A 27 14.37 -6.52 5.89
N ARG A 28 13.73 -7.64 6.18
CA ARG A 28 12.97 -8.40 5.19
C ARG A 28 11.52 -7.94 5.17
N VAL A 29 11.06 -7.53 3.98
CA VAL A 29 9.73 -6.93 3.74
C VAL A 29 9.00 -7.74 2.67
N PHE A 30 7.76 -8.14 2.93
CA PHE A 30 6.88 -8.78 1.94
C PHE A 30 5.75 -7.83 1.53
N ILE A 31 5.54 -7.67 0.22
CA ILE A 31 4.52 -6.76 -0.34
C ILE A 31 3.60 -7.54 -1.27
N THR A 32 2.29 -7.47 -1.07
CA THR A 32 1.32 -7.96 -2.05
C THR A 32 1.02 -6.87 -3.09
N GLY A 33 1.06 -7.22 -4.38
CA GLY A 33 0.85 -6.26 -5.47
C GLY A 33 2.02 -5.29 -5.62
N GLY A 34 3.25 -5.81 -5.67
CA GLY A 34 4.48 -5.01 -5.72
C GLY A 34 4.92 -4.56 -7.12
N GLY A 35 4.29 -5.06 -8.20
CA GLY A 35 4.80 -4.87 -9.55
C GLY A 35 4.48 -3.53 -10.20
N SER A 36 3.47 -2.80 -9.73
CA SER A 36 3.05 -1.54 -10.34
C SER A 36 2.49 -0.53 -9.33
N GLY A 37 2.31 0.72 -9.76
CA GLY A 37 1.63 1.77 -9.01
C GLY A 37 2.20 2.01 -7.60
N LEU A 38 1.34 2.00 -6.59
CA LEU A 38 1.74 2.17 -5.18
C LEU A 38 2.68 1.05 -4.71
N GLY A 39 2.42 -0.19 -5.14
CA GLY A 39 3.26 -1.32 -4.78
C GLY A 39 4.68 -1.16 -5.27
N ALA A 40 4.87 -0.82 -6.55
CA ALA A 40 6.19 -0.59 -7.13
C ALA A 40 6.94 0.55 -6.42
N ALA A 41 6.25 1.65 -6.11
CA ALA A 41 6.86 2.76 -5.37
C ALA A 41 7.33 2.34 -3.96
N MET A 42 6.60 1.44 -3.30
CA MET A 42 7.03 0.89 -2.01
C MET A 42 8.21 -0.06 -2.18
N VAL A 43 8.19 -0.95 -3.18
CA VAL A 43 9.32 -1.85 -3.47
C VAL A 43 10.60 -1.04 -3.72
N GLU A 44 10.54 0.01 -4.54
CA GLU A 44 11.67 0.93 -4.78
C GLU A 44 12.12 1.62 -3.49
N ALA A 45 11.19 2.21 -2.74
CA ALA A 45 11.49 2.94 -1.52
C ALA A 45 12.17 2.06 -0.45
N PHE A 46 11.73 0.82 -0.26
CA PHE A 46 12.38 -0.12 0.65
C PHE A 46 13.76 -0.57 0.14
N ALA A 47 13.90 -0.79 -1.17
CA ALA A 47 15.20 -1.13 -1.77
C ALA A 47 16.22 0.00 -1.59
N GLU A 48 15.80 1.27 -1.76
CA GLU A 48 16.62 2.46 -1.47
C GLU A 48 17.09 2.53 -0.01
N GLN A 49 16.29 2.02 0.94
CA GLN A 49 16.68 1.91 2.36
C GLN A 49 17.60 0.72 2.66
N GLY A 50 17.92 -0.10 1.64
CA GLY A 50 18.74 -1.30 1.79
C GLY A 50 18.00 -2.48 2.39
N ALA A 51 16.66 -2.51 2.33
CA ALA A 51 15.86 -3.63 2.76
C ALA A 51 15.90 -4.78 1.72
N GLN A 52 15.73 -6.02 2.19
CA GLN A 52 15.50 -7.17 1.32
C GLN A 52 14.01 -7.31 1.05
N VAL A 53 13.60 -6.94 -0.16
CA VAL A 53 12.18 -6.94 -0.55
C VAL A 53 11.80 -8.25 -1.22
N ALA A 54 10.64 -8.81 -0.86
CA ALA A 54 9.94 -9.83 -1.61
C ALA A 54 8.54 -9.35 -1.95
N PHE A 55 8.02 -9.71 -3.13
CA PHE A 55 6.67 -9.35 -3.51
C PHE A 55 6.00 -10.38 -4.42
N VAL A 56 4.68 -10.33 -4.46
CA VAL A 56 3.86 -11.04 -5.44
C VAL A 56 3.05 -10.04 -6.26
N ASP A 57 2.85 -10.34 -7.53
CA ASP A 57 1.99 -9.58 -8.42
C ASP A 57 1.48 -10.48 -9.55
N PHE A 58 0.41 -10.09 -10.22
CA PHE A 58 -0.08 -10.77 -11.43
C PHE A 58 0.42 -10.12 -12.74
N ALA A 59 1.01 -8.92 -12.66
CA ALA A 59 1.57 -8.18 -13.79
C ALA A 59 3.04 -8.58 -14.02
N GLN A 60 3.27 -9.65 -14.78
CA GLN A 60 4.62 -10.18 -14.99
C GLN A 60 5.57 -9.19 -15.65
N PRO A 61 5.25 -8.53 -16.79
CA PRO A 61 6.19 -7.62 -17.45
C PRO A 61 6.64 -6.46 -16.55
N ASP A 62 5.70 -5.86 -15.82
CA ASP A 62 5.99 -4.74 -14.93
C ASP A 62 6.88 -5.16 -13.76
N SER A 63 6.60 -6.34 -13.19
CA SER A 63 7.38 -6.91 -12.09
C SER A 63 8.83 -7.22 -12.50
N GLU A 64 9.02 -7.83 -13.68
CA GLU A 64 10.36 -8.12 -14.21
C GLU A 64 11.15 -6.84 -14.49
N ALA A 65 10.52 -5.84 -15.11
CA ALA A 65 11.14 -4.55 -15.38
C ALA A 65 11.54 -3.82 -14.07
N LEU A 66 10.67 -3.84 -13.06
CA LEU A 66 10.94 -3.24 -11.75
C LEU A 66 12.15 -3.89 -11.07
N VAL A 67 12.20 -5.23 -11.04
CA VAL A 67 13.33 -5.97 -10.44
C VAL A 67 14.64 -5.67 -11.14
N GLN A 68 14.63 -5.59 -12.48
CA GLN A 68 15.82 -5.23 -13.26
C GLN A 68 16.26 -3.79 -12.98
N LYS A 69 15.32 -2.84 -12.93
CA LYS A 69 15.58 -1.42 -12.60
C LYS A 69 16.28 -1.28 -11.24
N ILE A 70 15.74 -1.95 -10.21
CA ILE A 70 16.28 -1.89 -8.84
C ILE A 70 17.68 -2.50 -8.78
N ALA A 71 17.89 -3.65 -9.41
CA ALA A 71 19.20 -4.30 -9.47
C ALA A 71 20.22 -3.46 -10.25
N ALA A 72 19.84 -2.83 -11.35
CA ALA A 72 20.70 -1.94 -12.14
C ALA A 72 21.08 -0.66 -11.38
N ALA A 73 20.24 -0.19 -10.43
CA ALA A 73 20.56 0.90 -9.54
C ALA A 73 21.49 0.52 -8.38
N GLY A 74 21.94 -0.74 -8.31
CA GLY A 74 22.88 -1.23 -7.28
C GLY A 74 22.23 -1.61 -5.95
N HIS A 75 20.90 -1.68 -5.88
CA HIS A 75 20.20 -2.15 -4.69
C HIS A 75 20.06 -3.68 -4.67
N LEU A 76 19.69 -4.22 -3.50
CA LEU A 76 19.41 -5.65 -3.36
C LEU A 76 18.28 -6.05 -4.29
N LYS A 77 18.55 -7.07 -5.14
CA LYS A 77 17.55 -7.57 -6.11
C LYS A 77 16.34 -8.11 -5.36
N PRO A 78 15.12 -7.59 -5.61
CA PRO A 78 13.90 -8.11 -4.98
C PRO A 78 13.62 -9.55 -5.41
N TRP A 79 13.18 -10.37 -4.48
CA TRP A 79 12.52 -11.64 -4.80
C TRP A 79 11.11 -11.36 -5.29
N TRP A 80 10.63 -12.04 -6.35
CA TRP A 80 9.26 -11.90 -6.76
C TRP A 80 8.69 -13.18 -7.37
N ARG A 81 7.37 -13.31 -7.33
CA ARG A 81 6.65 -14.41 -7.97
C ARG A 81 5.32 -13.95 -8.56
N LEU A 82 5.00 -14.47 -9.76
CA LEU A 82 3.70 -14.31 -10.38
C LEU A 82 2.65 -15.00 -9.51
N CYS A 83 1.62 -14.26 -9.07
CA CYS A 83 0.57 -14.77 -8.20
C CYS A 83 -0.71 -13.95 -8.34
N ASP A 84 -1.82 -14.63 -8.57
CA ASP A 84 -3.14 -14.06 -8.37
C ASP A 84 -3.54 -14.27 -6.91
N VAL A 85 -3.62 -13.19 -6.15
CA VAL A 85 -3.92 -13.23 -4.71
C VAL A 85 -5.34 -13.72 -4.39
N ARG A 86 -6.23 -13.81 -5.39
CA ARG A 86 -7.56 -14.40 -5.23
C ARG A 86 -7.49 -15.89 -4.93
N ASP A 87 -6.44 -16.56 -5.41
CA ASP A 87 -6.11 -17.92 -5.01
C ASP A 87 -5.26 -17.89 -3.73
N VAL A 88 -5.93 -18.15 -2.61
CA VAL A 88 -5.29 -18.16 -1.29
C VAL A 88 -4.19 -19.21 -1.21
N GLY A 89 -4.39 -20.39 -1.83
CA GLY A 89 -3.39 -21.46 -1.83
C GLY A 89 -2.13 -21.04 -2.60
N ALA A 90 -2.28 -20.41 -3.77
CA ALA A 90 -1.16 -19.88 -4.55
C ALA A 90 -0.42 -18.77 -3.78
N LEU A 91 -1.16 -17.86 -3.12
CA LEU A 91 -0.57 -16.81 -2.30
C LEU A 91 0.27 -17.38 -1.15
N GLN A 92 -0.29 -18.33 -0.39
CA GLN A 92 0.42 -18.96 0.72
C GLN A 92 1.64 -19.76 0.24
N ALA A 93 1.53 -20.49 -0.86
CA ALA A 93 2.66 -21.20 -1.47
C ALA A 93 3.78 -20.24 -1.93
N ALA A 94 3.43 -19.10 -2.52
CA ALA A 94 4.40 -18.07 -2.89
C ALA A 94 5.12 -17.50 -1.66
N MET A 95 4.38 -17.22 -0.59
CA MET A 95 4.95 -16.74 0.68
C MET A 95 5.89 -17.77 1.32
N GLN A 96 5.51 -19.06 1.34
CA GLN A 96 6.39 -20.12 1.86
C GLN A 96 7.66 -20.26 1.04
N SER A 97 7.59 -20.14 -0.29
CA SER A 97 8.80 -20.11 -1.14
C SER A 97 9.69 -18.92 -0.83
N ALA A 98 9.09 -17.74 -0.66
CA ALA A 98 9.86 -16.54 -0.27
C ALA A 98 10.53 -16.73 1.10
N ILE A 99 9.85 -17.31 2.08
CA ILE A 99 10.42 -17.62 3.40
C ILE A 99 11.60 -18.61 3.25
N ALA A 100 11.45 -19.63 2.43
CA ALA A 100 12.51 -20.61 2.22
C ALA A 100 13.77 -20.03 1.57
N GLU A 101 13.61 -19.07 0.66
CA GLU A 101 14.71 -18.47 -0.10
C GLU A 101 15.30 -17.22 0.59
N VAL A 102 14.48 -16.41 1.26
CA VAL A 102 14.87 -15.11 1.81
C VAL A 102 14.91 -15.13 3.34
N GLY A 103 14.13 -16.00 3.97
CA GLY A 103 13.95 -16.07 5.43
C GLY A 103 12.66 -15.39 5.90
N ASP A 104 12.39 -15.44 7.21
CA ASP A 104 11.22 -14.84 7.83
C ASP A 104 11.15 -13.32 7.61
N PHE A 105 9.95 -12.81 7.35
CA PHE A 105 9.70 -11.39 7.09
C PHE A 105 9.27 -10.66 8.36
N PHE A 106 9.92 -9.53 8.65
CA PHE A 106 9.54 -8.64 9.75
C PHE A 106 8.36 -7.72 9.35
N THR A 107 8.30 -7.31 8.10
CA THR A 107 7.24 -6.41 7.62
C THR A 107 6.38 -7.09 6.55
N LEU A 108 5.06 -6.94 6.69
CA LEU A 108 4.06 -7.31 5.69
C LEU A 108 3.28 -6.07 5.24
N ILE A 109 3.19 -5.86 3.93
CA ILE A 109 2.38 -4.80 3.33
C ILE A 109 1.29 -5.43 2.47
N ASN A 110 0.04 -5.33 2.92
CA ASN A 110 -1.15 -5.75 2.20
C ASN A 110 -1.67 -4.59 1.34
N ASN A 111 -1.20 -4.52 0.09
CA ASN A 111 -1.46 -3.41 -0.81
C ASN A 111 -2.44 -3.73 -1.95
N VAL A 112 -2.56 -4.99 -2.37
CA VAL A 112 -3.43 -5.34 -3.52
C VAL A 112 -4.82 -4.78 -3.38
N ALA A 113 -5.30 -4.13 -4.45
CA ALA A 113 -6.68 -3.67 -4.56
C ALA A 113 -7.11 -3.43 -6.01
N ARG A 114 -8.43 -3.49 -6.25
CA ARG A 114 -9.08 -3.07 -7.49
C ARG A 114 -10.30 -2.21 -7.18
N ASP A 115 -10.32 -1.01 -7.73
CA ASP A 115 -11.33 0.03 -7.53
C ASP A 115 -12.22 0.24 -8.77
N ASP A 116 -12.51 -0.84 -9.49
CA ASP A 116 -13.33 -0.76 -10.70
C ASP A 116 -14.70 -0.13 -10.37
N ARG A 117 -15.09 0.85 -11.20
CA ARG A 117 -16.33 1.61 -10.99
C ARG A 117 -17.55 0.76 -11.34
N HIS A 118 -18.60 0.84 -10.53
CA HIS A 118 -19.87 0.13 -10.71
C HIS A 118 -20.98 0.77 -9.90
N THR A 119 -22.24 0.56 -10.32
CA THR A 119 -23.42 1.01 -9.57
C THR A 119 -23.90 -0.09 -8.61
N LEU A 120 -24.77 0.26 -7.69
CA LEU A 120 -25.39 -0.71 -6.76
C LEU A 120 -26.14 -1.81 -7.52
N GLU A 121 -26.90 -1.41 -8.55
CA GLU A 121 -27.76 -2.30 -9.34
C GLU A 121 -26.98 -3.29 -10.21
N ALA A 122 -25.72 -2.95 -10.55
CA ALA A 122 -24.85 -3.80 -11.37
C ALA A 122 -24.18 -4.93 -10.58
N VAL A 123 -24.28 -4.91 -9.25
CA VAL A 123 -23.60 -5.91 -8.40
C VAL A 123 -24.39 -7.22 -8.41
N THR A 124 -23.78 -8.27 -8.93
CA THR A 124 -24.26 -9.65 -8.78
C THR A 124 -23.53 -10.35 -7.62
N PRO A 125 -24.07 -11.49 -7.10
CA PRO A 125 -23.34 -12.29 -6.11
C PRO A 125 -21.91 -12.66 -6.56
N ASP A 126 -21.72 -13.09 -7.80
CA ASP A 126 -20.40 -13.45 -8.34
C ASP A 126 -19.43 -12.26 -8.40
N TYR A 127 -19.94 -11.08 -8.81
CA TYR A 127 -19.17 -9.84 -8.79
C TYR A 127 -18.75 -9.47 -7.37
N TRP A 128 -19.68 -9.59 -6.40
CA TRP A 128 -19.39 -9.36 -4.98
C TRP A 128 -18.29 -10.29 -4.48
N GLU A 129 -18.41 -11.59 -4.70
CA GLU A 129 -17.40 -12.57 -4.25
C GLU A 129 -16.02 -12.28 -4.86
N GLU A 130 -15.98 -11.94 -6.14
CA GLU A 130 -14.73 -11.58 -6.82
C GLU A 130 -14.12 -10.30 -6.23
N ARG A 131 -14.93 -9.28 -5.92
CA ARG A 131 -14.45 -8.04 -5.29
C ARG A 131 -13.89 -8.27 -3.88
N MET A 132 -14.53 -9.11 -3.08
CA MET A 132 -14.02 -9.48 -1.76
C MET A 132 -12.77 -10.37 -1.87
N ALA A 133 -12.73 -11.24 -2.85
CA ALA A 133 -11.58 -12.11 -3.10
C ALA A 133 -10.30 -11.34 -3.44
N VAL A 134 -10.40 -10.17 -4.05
CA VAL A 134 -9.21 -9.35 -4.38
C VAL A 134 -8.93 -8.27 -3.33
N ASN A 135 -9.96 -7.64 -2.75
CA ASN A 135 -9.78 -6.43 -1.94
C ASN A 135 -9.71 -6.67 -0.42
N GLN A 136 -10.16 -7.83 0.07
CA GLN A 136 -10.30 -8.10 1.50
C GLN A 136 -9.61 -9.42 1.92
N ARG A 137 -10.02 -10.53 1.30
CA ARG A 137 -9.61 -11.89 1.69
C ARG A 137 -8.09 -12.10 1.71
N PRO A 138 -7.29 -11.61 0.73
CA PRO A 138 -5.86 -11.86 0.69
C PRO A 138 -5.10 -11.32 1.89
N ALA A 139 -5.51 -10.15 2.41
CA ALA A 139 -4.84 -9.53 3.55
C ALA A 139 -4.89 -10.42 4.79
N PHE A 140 -6.03 -11.04 5.08
CA PHE A 140 -6.18 -11.93 6.22
C PHE A 140 -5.25 -13.15 6.12
N PHE A 141 -5.24 -13.81 4.96
CA PHE A 141 -4.45 -15.03 4.76
C PHE A 141 -2.96 -14.76 4.60
N ALA A 142 -2.57 -13.61 4.11
CA ALA A 142 -1.17 -13.16 4.11
C ALA A 142 -0.67 -12.93 5.55
N ILE A 143 -1.46 -12.29 6.40
CA ILE A 143 -1.15 -12.13 7.82
C ILE A 143 -1.00 -13.49 8.49
N GLN A 144 -1.95 -14.40 8.28
CA GLN A 144 -1.91 -15.74 8.84
C GLN A 144 -0.63 -16.50 8.44
N ALA A 145 -0.16 -16.35 7.20
CA ALA A 145 1.02 -17.03 6.69
C ALA A 145 2.33 -16.48 7.28
N LEU A 146 2.43 -15.17 7.55
CA LEU A 146 3.70 -14.54 7.98
C LEU A 146 3.82 -14.35 9.50
N VAL A 147 2.73 -14.28 10.25
CA VAL A 147 2.75 -14.09 11.71
C VAL A 147 3.63 -15.12 12.44
N PRO A 148 3.65 -16.42 12.10
CA PRO A 148 4.56 -17.37 12.76
C PRO A 148 6.03 -16.99 12.63
N GLY A 149 6.45 -16.47 11.47
CA GLY A 149 7.81 -15.97 11.24
C GLY A 149 8.10 -14.70 12.04
N MET A 150 7.16 -13.75 12.08
CA MET A 150 7.28 -12.53 12.90
C MET A 150 7.47 -12.88 14.38
N LYS A 151 6.73 -13.86 14.91
CA LYS A 151 6.92 -14.35 16.28
C LYS A 151 8.32 -14.90 16.52
N ARG A 152 8.88 -15.68 15.58
CA ARG A 152 10.27 -16.17 15.66
C ARG A 152 11.29 -15.03 15.63
N LEU A 153 11.02 -13.95 14.92
CA LEU A 153 11.84 -12.74 14.88
C LEU A 153 11.70 -11.86 16.14
N GLY A 154 10.74 -12.16 17.03
CA GLY A 154 10.49 -11.40 18.26
C GLY A 154 9.69 -10.11 18.03
N GLY A 155 9.04 -9.96 16.88
CA GLY A 155 8.20 -8.80 16.54
C GLY A 155 7.93 -8.68 15.05
N GLY A 156 7.13 -7.69 14.67
CA GLY A 156 6.80 -7.44 13.28
C GLY A 156 6.00 -6.15 13.05
N SER A 157 5.84 -5.78 11.79
CA SER A 157 5.03 -4.65 11.35
C SER A 157 4.12 -5.07 10.21
N ILE A 158 2.81 -5.02 10.42
CA ILE A 158 1.78 -5.30 9.42
C ILE A 158 1.13 -3.97 9.03
N ILE A 159 1.16 -3.65 7.74
CA ILE A 159 0.60 -2.43 7.18
C ILE A 159 -0.45 -2.82 6.15
N ASN A 160 -1.71 -2.54 6.46
CA ASN A 160 -2.84 -2.80 5.59
C ASN A 160 -3.23 -1.54 4.83
N PHE A 161 -3.48 -1.64 3.53
CA PHE A 161 -3.92 -0.50 2.73
C PHE A 161 -5.44 -0.35 2.77
N GLY A 162 -5.88 0.70 3.47
CA GLY A 162 -7.23 1.24 3.43
C GLY A 162 -7.48 2.10 2.20
N SER A 163 -8.37 3.05 2.33
CA SER A 163 -8.67 4.11 1.34
C SER A 163 -9.51 5.18 2.00
N THR A 164 -9.30 6.45 1.66
CA THR A 164 -10.22 7.52 2.09
C THR A 164 -11.54 7.49 1.31
N GLY A 165 -11.60 6.77 0.17
CA GLY A 165 -12.77 6.72 -0.70
C GLY A 165 -14.07 6.30 -0.01
N TRP A 166 -14.03 5.39 0.97
CA TRP A 166 -15.22 5.02 1.74
C TRP A 166 -15.66 6.12 2.73
N GLN A 167 -14.75 7.01 3.14
CA GLN A 167 -15.02 8.11 4.07
C GLN A 167 -15.59 9.33 3.35
N THR A 168 -15.27 9.51 2.06
CA THR A 168 -15.68 10.66 1.23
C THR A 168 -17.06 10.48 0.59
N LYS A 169 -17.82 9.42 0.92
CA LYS A 169 -19.14 9.11 0.35
C LYS A 169 -19.10 8.90 -1.18
N ALA A 170 -17.97 8.47 -1.72
CA ALA A 170 -17.85 8.14 -3.14
C ALA A 170 -18.79 6.99 -3.48
N SER A 171 -19.68 7.19 -4.45
CA SER A 171 -20.78 6.27 -4.81
C SER A 171 -20.44 5.32 -5.94
N GLU A 172 -19.29 5.53 -6.61
CA GLU A 172 -18.94 4.87 -7.86
C GLU A 172 -18.35 3.45 -7.68
N TYR A 173 -18.18 2.98 -6.45
CA TYR A 173 -17.56 1.66 -6.15
C TYR A 173 -18.00 1.08 -4.80
N PRO A 174 -19.30 0.80 -4.56
CA PRO A 174 -19.79 0.36 -3.25
C PRO A 174 -19.09 -0.90 -2.71
N CYS A 175 -18.80 -1.92 -3.53
CA CYS A 175 -18.08 -3.11 -3.07
C CYS A 175 -16.64 -2.80 -2.61
N TYR A 176 -15.94 -1.90 -3.32
CA TYR A 176 -14.62 -1.43 -2.92
C TYR A 176 -14.67 -0.66 -1.59
N ALA A 177 -15.64 0.23 -1.43
CA ALA A 177 -15.83 0.99 -0.20
C ALA A 177 -16.06 0.06 1.00
N ILE A 178 -16.91 -0.97 0.85
CA ILE A 178 -17.14 -1.99 1.89
C ILE A 178 -15.84 -2.73 2.23
N ALA A 179 -15.12 -3.22 1.22
CA ALA A 179 -13.87 -3.94 1.44
C ALA A 179 -12.83 -3.06 2.14
N LYS A 180 -12.69 -1.79 1.73
CA LYS A 180 -11.70 -0.88 2.32
C LYS A 180 -12.07 -0.36 3.70
N SER A 181 -13.35 -0.22 4.01
CA SER A 181 -13.80 0.07 5.39
C SER A 181 -13.50 -1.09 6.35
N SER A 182 -13.62 -2.33 5.90
CA SER A 182 -13.33 -3.52 6.70
C SER A 182 -11.85 -3.65 7.11
N VAL A 183 -10.93 -2.99 6.40
CA VAL A 183 -9.49 -3.00 6.71
C VAL A 183 -9.22 -2.43 8.11
N ASN A 184 -9.96 -1.42 8.53
CA ASN A 184 -9.83 -0.87 9.88
C ASN A 184 -10.30 -1.87 10.95
N GLY A 185 -11.36 -2.64 10.66
CA GLY A 185 -11.80 -3.75 11.51
C GLY A 185 -10.75 -4.84 11.63
N LEU A 186 -10.15 -5.25 10.51
CA LEU A 186 -9.05 -6.23 10.47
C LEU A 186 -7.84 -5.74 11.31
N THR A 187 -7.42 -4.49 11.09
CA THR A 187 -6.28 -3.88 11.78
C THR A 187 -6.49 -3.85 13.29
N ARG A 188 -7.62 -3.31 13.74
CA ARG A 188 -7.92 -3.18 15.18
C ARG A 188 -8.21 -4.53 15.84
N GLY A 189 -8.88 -5.44 15.12
CA GLY A 189 -9.20 -6.78 15.61
C GLY A 189 -7.96 -7.65 15.86
N LEU A 190 -6.89 -7.45 15.08
CA LEU A 190 -5.65 -8.22 15.23
C LEU A 190 -4.62 -7.54 16.15
N ALA A 191 -4.62 -6.22 16.25
CA ALA A 191 -3.60 -5.49 16.98
C ALA A 191 -3.52 -5.92 18.47
N GLY A 192 -4.66 -6.17 19.11
CA GLY A 192 -4.69 -6.58 20.52
C GLY A 192 -4.09 -7.96 20.75
N SER A 193 -4.41 -8.93 19.89
CA SER A 193 -3.92 -10.31 20.03
C SER A 193 -2.46 -10.48 19.61
N LEU A 194 -1.99 -9.69 18.64
CA LEU A 194 -0.63 -9.76 18.12
C LEU A 194 0.36 -8.88 18.89
N GLY A 195 -0.14 -7.89 19.61
CA GLY A 195 0.69 -6.94 20.37
C GLY A 195 1.54 -7.60 21.46
N VAL A 196 1.07 -8.68 22.07
CA VAL A 196 1.84 -9.46 23.07
C VAL A 196 3.12 -10.06 22.48
N ASP A 197 3.13 -10.31 21.16
CA ASP A 197 4.28 -10.80 20.40
C ASP A 197 5.09 -9.65 19.76
N ARG A 198 4.83 -8.38 20.16
CA ARG A 198 5.43 -7.16 19.58
C ARG A 198 5.18 -7.01 18.08
N ILE A 199 4.07 -7.54 17.57
CA ILE A 199 3.66 -7.37 16.19
C ILE A 199 2.66 -6.22 16.13
N ARG A 200 3.03 -5.14 15.42
CA ARG A 200 2.20 -3.95 15.22
C ARG A 200 1.31 -4.14 13.99
N VAL A 201 0.10 -3.65 14.04
CA VAL A 201 -0.84 -3.70 12.91
C VAL A 201 -1.42 -2.31 12.70
N ASN A 202 -1.20 -1.73 11.53
CA ASN A 202 -1.70 -0.40 11.18
C ASN A 202 -2.35 -0.39 9.80
N THR A 203 -3.17 0.63 9.56
CA THR A 203 -3.75 0.94 8.25
C THR A 203 -3.11 2.21 7.70
N VAL A 204 -2.74 2.20 6.43
CA VAL A 204 -2.46 3.41 5.65
C VAL A 204 -3.61 3.61 4.69
N SER A 205 -4.25 4.78 4.74
CA SER A 205 -5.38 5.14 3.87
C SER A 205 -4.99 6.28 2.95
N PRO A 206 -4.60 5.97 1.70
CA PRO A 206 -4.28 7.00 0.72
C PRO A 206 -5.53 7.75 0.25
N GLY A 207 -5.34 9.01 -0.13
CA GLY A 207 -6.27 9.76 -0.96
C GLY A 207 -6.18 9.37 -2.43
N TRP A 208 -6.45 10.31 -3.33
CA TRP A 208 -6.34 10.07 -4.78
C TRP A 208 -4.89 10.18 -5.24
N VAL A 209 -4.20 9.05 -5.31
CA VAL A 209 -2.79 8.97 -5.67
C VAL A 209 -2.61 8.90 -7.18
N MET A 210 -1.70 9.70 -7.72
CA MET A 210 -1.38 9.79 -9.15
C MET A 210 -0.54 8.59 -9.62
N THR A 211 -1.13 7.38 -9.57
CA THR A 211 -0.57 6.23 -10.26
C THR A 211 -0.91 6.30 -11.76
N GLU A 212 -0.11 5.65 -12.59
CA GLU A 212 -0.36 5.59 -14.04
C GLU A 212 -1.80 5.13 -14.36
N ARG A 213 -2.29 4.09 -13.66
CA ARG A 213 -3.65 3.58 -13.82
C ARG A 213 -4.70 4.65 -13.46
N GLN A 214 -4.52 5.39 -12.37
CA GLN A 214 -5.46 6.42 -11.94
C GLN A 214 -5.50 7.59 -12.92
N ILE A 215 -4.34 8.02 -13.41
CA ILE A 215 -4.22 9.07 -14.42
C ILE A 215 -4.92 8.64 -15.72
N LYS A 216 -4.64 7.43 -16.20
CA LYS A 216 -5.15 6.93 -17.48
C LYS A 216 -6.67 6.69 -17.47
N LEU A 217 -7.22 6.19 -16.37
CA LEU A 217 -8.62 5.74 -16.32
C LEU A 217 -9.59 6.79 -15.75
N TRP A 218 -9.14 7.62 -14.80
CA TRP A 218 -10.05 8.40 -13.97
C TRP A 218 -9.73 9.89 -13.91
N LEU A 219 -8.49 10.32 -14.17
CA LEU A 219 -8.13 11.73 -14.11
C LEU A 219 -8.58 12.45 -15.37
N ASN A 220 -9.63 13.24 -15.23
CA ASN A 220 -10.19 14.13 -16.26
C ASN A 220 -10.31 15.55 -15.69
N ALA A 221 -10.87 16.48 -16.46
CA ALA A 221 -11.03 17.88 -16.03
C ALA A 221 -11.86 18.02 -14.73
N GLU A 222 -12.90 17.20 -14.56
CA GLU A 222 -13.73 17.18 -13.35
C GLU A 222 -12.92 16.65 -12.15
N GLY A 223 -12.12 15.61 -12.35
CA GLY A 223 -11.21 15.07 -11.33
C GLY A 223 -10.16 16.07 -10.90
N GLU A 224 -9.57 16.84 -11.84
CA GLU A 224 -8.64 17.93 -11.54
C GLU A 224 -9.29 19.00 -10.65
N GLU A 225 -10.50 19.41 -10.96
CA GLU A 225 -11.25 20.39 -10.16
C GLU A 225 -11.67 19.80 -8.80
N ALA A 226 -11.99 18.50 -8.73
CA ALA A 226 -12.27 17.84 -7.47
C ALA A 226 -11.04 17.81 -6.55
N ILE A 227 -9.85 17.54 -7.09
CA ILE A 227 -8.58 17.60 -6.34
C ILE A 227 -8.39 19.00 -5.76
N LYS A 228 -8.46 20.05 -6.59
CA LYS A 228 -8.29 21.45 -6.16
C LYS A 228 -9.31 21.88 -5.09
N ARG A 229 -10.53 21.39 -5.18
CA ARG A 229 -11.60 21.76 -4.24
C ARG A 229 -11.50 21.05 -2.90
N ASN A 230 -11.07 19.80 -2.88
CA ASN A 230 -11.15 18.94 -1.69
C ASN A 230 -9.83 18.79 -0.96
N GLN A 231 -8.67 18.86 -1.63
CA GLN A 231 -7.37 18.83 -0.95
C GLN A 231 -7.05 20.17 -0.28
N CYS A 232 -6.43 20.13 0.89
CA CYS A 232 -5.86 21.32 1.52
C CYS A 232 -4.53 21.73 0.88
N LEU A 233 -3.75 20.76 0.39
CA LEU A 233 -2.50 21.02 -0.30
C LEU A 233 -2.73 21.08 -1.81
N PRO A 234 -2.07 22.01 -2.54
CA PRO A 234 -2.30 22.18 -3.97
C PRO A 234 -1.67 21.08 -4.84
N ASP A 235 -0.70 20.34 -4.30
CA ASP A 235 0.05 19.34 -5.03
C ASP A 235 -0.74 18.02 -5.14
N LYS A 236 -0.64 17.38 -6.30
CA LYS A 236 -1.21 16.05 -6.49
C LYS A 236 -0.40 15.00 -5.73
N LEU A 237 -1.10 14.16 -4.99
CA LEU A 237 -0.49 13.09 -4.18
C LEU A 237 0.23 12.06 -5.07
N GLN A 238 1.51 11.85 -4.83
CA GLN A 238 2.34 10.91 -5.58
C GLN A 238 2.48 9.57 -4.83
N PRO A 239 2.75 8.46 -5.54
CA PRO A 239 3.03 7.17 -4.90
C PRO A 239 4.16 7.22 -3.87
N SER A 240 5.19 8.04 -4.11
CA SER A 240 6.30 8.26 -3.19
C SER A 240 5.86 8.87 -1.85
N ASP A 241 4.86 9.77 -1.84
CA ASP A 241 4.38 10.39 -0.61
C ASP A 241 3.78 9.35 0.34
N VAL A 242 3.03 8.39 -0.23
CA VAL A 242 2.45 7.27 0.52
C VAL A 242 3.53 6.30 0.99
N ALA A 243 4.49 5.97 0.10
CA ALA A 243 5.58 5.05 0.43
C ALA A 243 6.39 5.54 1.66
N ARG A 244 6.60 6.85 1.83
CA ARG A 244 7.34 7.42 2.98
C ARG A 244 6.62 7.17 4.32
N MET A 245 5.31 7.26 4.37
CA MET A 245 4.54 6.88 5.56
C MET A 245 4.71 5.38 5.88
N VAL A 246 4.72 4.54 4.85
CA VAL A 246 4.91 3.09 5.00
C VAL A 246 6.30 2.76 5.55
N LEU A 247 7.36 3.43 5.06
CA LEU A 247 8.72 3.29 5.59
C LEU A 247 8.78 3.64 7.08
N PHE A 248 8.18 4.78 7.48
CA PHE A 248 8.11 5.19 8.89
C PHE A 248 7.42 4.11 9.74
N LEU A 249 6.27 3.61 9.33
CA LEU A 249 5.52 2.59 10.07
C LEU A 249 6.24 1.24 10.12
N ALA A 250 7.08 0.93 9.15
CA ALA A 250 7.90 -0.30 9.14
C ALA A 250 9.14 -0.17 10.03
N SER A 251 9.70 1.04 10.18
CA SER A 251 10.93 1.31 10.91
C SER A 251 10.74 1.30 12.44
N ASP A 252 11.86 1.39 13.16
CA ASP A 252 11.87 1.55 14.62
C ASP A 252 11.25 2.88 15.08
N ASP A 253 11.28 3.93 14.25
CA ASP A 253 10.63 5.20 14.54
C ASP A 253 9.11 5.05 14.71
N GLY A 254 8.52 4.04 14.07
CA GLY A 254 7.11 3.66 14.20
C GLY A 254 6.82 2.67 15.34
N ALA A 255 7.78 2.35 16.24
CA ALA A 255 7.69 1.26 17.20
C ALA A 255 6.46 1.32 18.13
N MET A 256 5.96 2.49 18.44
CA MET A 256 4.78 2.67 19.30
C MET A 256 3.48 2.94 18.52
N CYS A 257 3.51 2.82 17.18
CA CYS A 257 2.33 2.96 16.34
C CYS A 257 1.70 1.59 16.10
N THR A 258 0.51 1.34 16.65
CA THR A 258 -0.31 0.14 16.39
C THR A 258 -1.80 0.45 16.54
N ALA A 259 -2.65 -0.33 15.87
CA ALA A 259 -4.11 -0.19 15.85
C ALA A 259 -4.61 1.16 15.29
N GLN A 260 -3.77 1.88 14.54
CA GLN A 260 -4.08 3.20 14.00
C GLN A 260 -4.35 3.18 12.50
N GLU A 261 -5.10 4.19 12.04
CA GLU A 261 -5.24 4.56 10.64
C GLU A 261 -4.46 5.85 10.38
N PHE A 262 -3.55 5.80 9.41
CA PHE A 262 -2.74 6.93 8.96
C PHE A 262 -3.20 7.35 7.58
N LYS A 263 -3.81 8.54 7.47
CA LYS A 263 -4.23 9.09 6.19
C LYS A 263 -3.07 9.80 5.52
N VAL A 264 -2.92 9.57 4.21
CA VAL A 264 -1.99 10.29 3.33
C VAL A 264 -2.82 10.74 2.13
N ASP A 265 -3.47 11.89 2.25
CA ASP A 265 -4.51 12.34 1.31
C ASP A 265 -4.48 13.84 1.00
N ALA A 266 -3.41 14.52 1.39
CA ALA A 266 -3.24 15.96 1.23
C ALA A 266 -4.35 16.80 1.90
N GLY A 267 -5.01 16.24 2.92
CA GLY A 267 -6.10 16.91 3.65
C GLY A 267 -7.44 16.84 2.93
N TRP A 268 -7.71 15.78 2.17
CA TRP A 268 -9.02 15.59 1.52
C TRP A 268 -10.12 15.20 2.51
N ASN A 269 -9.78 14.48 3.60
CA ASN A 269 -10.77 13.98 4.57
C ASN A 269 -10.29 14.10 6.03
#